data_ee8c684b937633bec86811591ac6ef05
#
_entry.id   ee8c684b937633bec86811591ac6ef05
#
_cell.length_a   1.000
_cell.length_b   1.000
_cell.length_c   1.000
_cell.angle_alpha   90.00
_cell.angle_beta   90.00
_cell.angle_gamma   90.00
#
_symmetry.space_group_name_H-M   'P 1'
#
loop_
_entity.id
_entity.type
_entity.pdbx_description
1 polymer ?
#
loop_
_entity_poly.entity_id
_entity_poly.type
_entity_poly.pdbx_seq_one_letter_code
_entity_poly.pdbx_strand_id
1 'polypeptide(L)'
;FEIISNGKKLISNSGYVSDVGNKFNKLSKSTALQNTLIIEDHSSCNFKKDKNNHYITKHNLKISHKNITFEENYWKISAAHDGYKKKFNVIHQREIEFYPEQTKFVGLDKILRKEIIKKIKFDIRFHLDPSTKVMKTIDNKSILIELKDEGWKFSCKNYDINIDNGLYLGNKNSYKENQNIFITGITDKQDEIIRWEIIKL
;
A
#
# COMPACT_ATOMS: atom_id res chain seq x y z
N PHE A 1 3.35 5.46 0.51
CA PHE A 1 3.08 6.58 1.43
C PHE A 1 3.20 6.13 2.87
N GLU A 2 3.36 7.07 3.78
CA GLU A 2 3.31 6.89 5.23
C GLU A 2 2.37 7.93 5.83
N ILE A 3 1.73 7.61 6.95
CA ILE A 3 0.91 8.55 7.73
C ILE A 3 1.53 8.63 9.13
N ILE A 4 1.83 9.86 9.54
CA ILE A 4 2.38 10.16 10.86
C ILE A 4 1.41 11.09 11.57
N SER A 5 1.03 10.76 12.79
CA SER A 5 0.20 11.60 13.67
C SER A 5 0.93 11.80 14.99
N ASN A 6 1.02 13.04 15.45
CA ASN A 6 1.69 13.43 16.71
C ASN A 6 3.07 12.75 16.89
N GLY A 7 3.88 12.71 15.82
CA GLY A 7 5.21 12.10 15.81
C GLY A 7 5.22 10.56 15.86
N LYS A 8 4.07 9.90 15.76
CA LYS A 8 3.93 8.44 15.72
C LYS A 8 3.49 7.98 14.33
N LYS A 9 4.06 6.88 13.84
CA LYS A 9 3.66 6.28 12.57
C LYS A 9 2.36 5.49 12.76
N LEU A 10 1.35 5.81 11.98
CA LEU A 10 0.11 5.04 11.87
C LEU A 10 0.25 4.01 10.73
N ILE A 11 0.50 4.51 9.54
CA ILE A 11 0.80 3.70 8.34
C ILE A 11 2.28 3.87 8.04
N SER A 12 3.02 2.77 7.99
CA SER A 12 4.44 2.79 7.65
C SER A 12 4.73 1.67 6.64
N ASN A 13 5.72 1.86 5.79
CA ASN A 13 6.24 0.72 5.03
C ASN A 13 6.92 -0.26 5.99
N SER A 14 7.04 -1.52 5.59
CA SER A 14 7.65 -2.56 6.45
C SER A 14 9.15 -2.35 6.73
N GLY A 15 9.73 -1.24 6.30
CA GLY A 15 11.14 -0.93 6.50
C GLY A 15 12.06 -1.53 5.42
N TYR A 16 13.35 -1.35 5.60
CA TYR A 16 14.35 -1.72 4.61
C TYR A 16 15.58 -2.38 5.26
N VAL A 17 16.06 -3.47 4.64
CA VAL A 17 17.28 -4.16 5.05
C VAL A 17 18.36 -3.92 4.00
N SER A 18 19.42 -3.21 4.38
CA SER A 18 20.56 -2.90 3.50
C SER A 18 21.56 -4.05 3.35
N ASP A 19 21.69 -4.89 4.37
CA ASP A 19 22.63 -6.02 4.35
C ASP A 19 22.33 -7.00 3.22
N VAL A 20 23.26 -7.15 2.30
CA VAL A 20 23.14 -7.98 1.10
C VAL A 20 23.06 -9.47 1.44
N GLY A 21 23.76 -9.90 2.48
CA GLY A 21 23.73 -11.30 2.98
C GLY A 21 22.43 -11.66 3.69
N ASN A 22 21.64 -10.67 4.09
CA ASN A 22 20.42 -10.90 4.85
C ASN A 22 19.30 -11.43 3.94
N LYS A 23 18.66 -12.52 4.37
CA LYS A 23 17.52 -13.15 3.66
C LYS A 23 16.36 -12.17 3.37
N PHE A 24 16.20 -11.13 4.18
CA PHE A 24 15.15 -10.12 4.01
C PHE A 24 15.54 -8.98 3.05
N ASN A 25 16.80 -8.89 2.59
CA ASN A 25 17.23 -7.80 1.70
C ASN A 25 16.37 -7.70 0.42
N LYS A 26 16.13 -8.83 -0.24
CA LYS A 26 15.26 -8.87 -1.43
C LYS A 26 13.79 -8.59 -1.06
N LEU A 27 13.33 -9.20 0.04
CA LEU A 27 11.94 -9.09 0.48
C LEU A 27 11.58 -7.64 0.83
N SER A 28 12.47 -6.93 1.54
CA SER A 28 12.25 -5.52 1.92
C SER A 28 12.06 -4.57 0.72
N LYS A 29 12.49 -4.98 -0.47
CA LYS A 29 12.32 -4.23 -1.73
C LYS A 29 11.07 -4.64 -2.50
N SER A 30 10.39 -5.71 -2.11
CA SER A 30 9.22 -6.22 -2.83
C SER A 30 8.00 -5.31 -2.62
N THR A 31 7.10 -5.32 -3.59
CA THR A 31 5.83 -4.58 -3.50
C THR A 31 4.97 -5.07 -2.33
N ALA A 32 5.10 -6.33 -1.95
CA ALA A 32 4.34 -6.91 -0.83
C ALA A 32 4.64 -6.25 0.53
N LEU A 33 5.80 -5.63 0.71
CA LEU A 33 6.17 -4.90 1.91
C LEU A 33 6.00 -3.38 1.79
N GLN A 34 5.25 -2.93 0.79
CA GLN A 34 4.94 -1.52 0.55
C GLN A 34 3.43 -1.27 0.64
N ASN A 35 3.05 -0.04 0.98
CA ASN A 35 1.64 0.37 1.07
C ASN A 35 1.06 0.62 -0.33
N THR A 36 0.79 -0.44 -1.09
CA THR A 36 0.38 -0.34 -2.48
C THR A 36 -0.36 -1.57 -2.99
N LEU A 37 -0.81 -1.48 -4.24
CA LEU A 37 -1.47 -2.55 -5.00
C LEU A 37 -0.47 -3.64 -5.39
N ILE A 38 -0.92 -4.88 -5.28
CA ILE A 38 -0.26 -6.10 -5.76
C ILE A 38 -1.20 -6.80 -6.74
N ILE A 39 -0.69 -7.26 -7.86
CA ILE A 39 -1.45 -8.03 -8.85
C ILE A 39 -0.88 -9.44 -8.95
N GLU A 40 -1.75 -10.47 -8.78
CA GLU A 40 -1.40 -11.89 -8.92
C GLU A 40 -0.14 -12.28 -8.11
N ASP A 41 -0.01 -11.76 -6.89
CA ASP A 41 1.12 -11.96 -5.99
C ASP A 41 2.50 -11.55 -6.58
N HIS A 42 2.50 -10.63 -7.56
CA HIS A 42 3.71 -10.16 -8.21
C HIS A 42 4.10 -8.74 -7.78
N SER A 43 5.39 -8.53 -7.65
CA SER A 43 5.93 -7.18 -7.50
C SER A 43 5.79 -6.37 -8.78
N SER A 44 5.54 -5.06 -8.63
CA SER A 44 5.45 -4.10 -9.74
C SER A 44 6.77 -3.92 -10.49
N CYS A 45 7.89 -4.33 -9.90
CA CYS A 45 9.20 -4.36 -10.55
C CYS A 45 9.90 -5.71 -10.37
N ASN A 46 10.78 -6.03 -11.33
CA ASN A 46 11.67 -7.17 -11.25
C ASN A 46 13.02 -6.74 -10.70
N PHE A 47 13.70 -7.65 -10.01
CA PHE A 47 15.02 -7.41 -9.45
C PHE A 47 16.06 -8.28 -10.16
N LYS A 48 17.28 -7.75 -10.26
CA LYS A 48 18.49 -8.49 -10.63
C LYS A 48 19.57 -8.18 -9.61
N LYS A 49 20.59 -9.03 -9.54
CA LYS A 49 21.80 -8.74 -8.76
C LYS A 49 22.78 -7.92 -9.60
N ASP A 50 23.39 -6.94 -8.98
CA ASP A 50 24.53 -6.21 -9.55
C ASP A 50 25.84 -6.96 -9.31
N LYS A 51 26.98 -6.34 -9.71
CA LYS A 51 28.34 -6.91 -9.54
C LYS A 51 28.72 -7.14 -8.07
N ASN A 52 28.11 -6.36 -7.16
CA ASN A 52 28.33 -6.44 -5.72
C ASN A 52 27.29 -7.31 -5.01
N ASN A 53 26.51 -8.10 -5.76
CA ASN A 53 25.48 -8.98 -5.25
C ASN A 53 24.26 -8.25 -4.62
N HIS A 54 24.09 -6.94 -4.85
CA HIS A 54 22.92 -6.18 -4.42
C HIS A 54 21.74 -6.40 -5.35
N TYR A 55 20.54 -6.47 -4.79
CA TYR A 55 19.33 -6.46 -5.59
C TYR A 55 19.04 -5.03 -6.08
N ILE A 56 19.00 -4.84 -7.38
CA ILE A 56 18.60 -3.61 -8.05
C ILE A 56 17.41 -3.86 -8.96
N THR A 57 16.64 -2.83 -9.26
CA THR A 57 15.52 -2.94 -10.21
C THR A 57 16.05 -3.26 -11.61
N LYS A 58 15.42 -4.25 -12.27
CA LYS A 58 15.80 -4.66 -13.62
C LYS A 58 15.35 -3.66 -14.68
N HIS A 59 14.19 -3.05 -14.46
CA HIS A 59 13.58 -2.06 -15.35
C HIS A 59 13.05 -0.89 -14.52
N ASN A 60 13.17 0.30 -15.06
CA ASN A 60 12.57 1.48 -14.47
C ASN A 60 11.07 1.49 -14.76
N LEU A 61 10.27 1.76 -13.73
CA LEU A 61 8.86 2.04 -13.89
C LEU A 61 8.67 3.39 -14.57
N LYS A 62 7.75 3.45 -15.52
CA LYS A 62 7.30 4.74 -16.06
C LYS A 62 6.20 5.27 -15.16
N ILE A 63 6.44 6.45 -14.62
CA ILE A 63 5.45 7.18 -13.83
C ILE A 63 4.76 8.19 -14.74
N SER A 64 3.43 8.20 -14.70
CA SER A 64 2.57 9.09 -15.48
C SER A 64 1.45 9.67 -14.61
N HIS A 65 0.65 10.57 -15.19
CA HIS A 65 -0.50 11.19 -14.52
C HIS A 65 -0.16 11.76 -13.13
N LYS A 66 1.03 12.39 -13.03
CA LYS A 66 1.43 13.07 -11.81
C LYS A 66 0.66 14.37 -11.68
N ASN A 67 -0.07 14.52 -10.61
CA ASN A 67 -0.77 15.74 -10.29
C ASN A 67 -0.74 15.98 -8.79
N ILE A 68 -0.58 17.25 -8.39
CA ILE A 68 -0.70 17.72 -7.02
C ILE A 68 -1.63 18.90 -7.04
N THR A 69 -2.67 18.87 -6.24
CA THR A 69 -3.65 19.94 -6.08
C THR A 69 -3.66 20.38 -4.62
N PHE A 70 -3.61 21.68 -4.40
CA PHE A 70 -3.79 22.31 -3.09
C PHE A 70 -4.99 23.23 -3.18
N GLU A 71 -6.00 22.96 -2.36
CA GLU A 71 -7.19 23.77 -2.19
C GLU A 71 -7.29 24.19 -0.72
N GLU A 72 -8.16 25.13 -0.42
CA GLU A 72 -8.33 25.63 0.94
C GLU A 72 -8.68 24.52 1.94
N ASN A 73 -9.55 23.60 1.55
CA ASN A 73 -10.13 22.56 2.43
C ASN A 73 -9.53 21.17 2.23
N TYR A 74 -8.69 20.96 1.23
CA TYR A 74 -8.04 19.67 0.99
C TYR A 74 -6.81 19.79 0.09
N TRP A 75 -5.96 18.81 0.16
CA TRP A 75 -4.96 18.59 -0.86
C TRP A 75 -5.06 17.19 -1.45
N LYS A 76 -4.60 17.04 -2.69
CA LYS A 76 -4.61 15.79 -3.42
C LYS A 76 -3.30 15.54 -4.13
N ILE A 77 -2.86 14.29 -4.11
CA ILE A 77 -1.76 13.80 -4.92
C ILE A 77 -2.24 12.61 -5.74
N SER A 78 -1.87 12.55 -7.02
CA SER A 78 -2.13 11.39 -7.87
C SER A 78 -0.92 11.05 -8.73
N ALA A 79 -0.76 9.77 -8.99
CA ALA A 79 0.22 9.25 -9.94
C ALA A 79 -0.18 7.86 -10.43
N ALA A 80 0.31 7.50 -11.61
CA ALA A 80 0.15 6.15 -12.17
C ALA A 80 1.51 5.55 -12.51
N HIS A 81 1.60 4.22 -12.53
CA HIS A 81 2.77 3.50 -13.00
C HIS A 81 2.40 2.28 -13.86
N ASP A 82 3.32 1.90 -14.75
CA ASP A 82 3.14 0.82 -15.70
C ASP A 82 3.80 -0.52 -15.28
N GLY A 83 4.13 -0.69 -14.01
CA GLY A 83 4.86 -1.85 -13.49
C GLY A 83 4.20 -3.19 -13.75
N TYR A 84 2.88 -3.21 -13.90
CA TYR A 84 2.11 -4.41 -14.19
C TYR A 84 1.71 -4.55 -15.67
N LYS A 85 2.02 -3.53 -16.51
CA LYS A 85 1.55 -3.47 -17.90
C LYS A 85 2.04 -4.64 -18.75
N LYS A 86 3.33 -4.97 -18.66
CA LYS A 86 3.94 -6.02 -19.49
C LYS A 86 3.36 -7.41 -19.23
N LYS A 87 3.03 -7.72 -17.97
CA LYS A 87 2.62 -9.06 -17.56
C LYS A 87 1.11 -9.25 -17.49
N PHE A 88 0.40 -8.21 -17.08
CA PHE A 88 -1.03 -8.28 -16.77
C PHE A 88 -1.88 -7.27 -17.57
N ASN A 89 -1.26 -6.48 -18.43
CA ASN A 89 -1.91 -5.37 -19.15
C ASN A 89 -2.56 -4.35 -18.20
N VAL A 90 -1.98 -4.14 -17.02
CA VAL A 90 -2.49 -3.27 -15.96
C VAL A 90 -1.61 -2.05 -15.79
N ILE A 91 -2.24 -0.88 -15.73
CA ILE A 91 -1.68 0.35 -15.17
C ILE A 91 -2.32 0.55 -13.80
N HIS A 92 -1.53 0.78 -12.77
CA HIS A 92 -2.01 1.16 -11.46
C HIS A 92 -1.93 2.68 -11.33
N GLN A 93 -3.07 3.30 -11.00
CA GLN A 93 -3.15 4.70 -10.63
C GLN A 93 -3.65 4.80 -9.20
N ARG A 94 -2.98 5.65 -8.40
CA ARG A 94 -3.43 5.98 -7.05
C ARG A 94 -3.65 7.48 -6.92
N GLU A 95 -4.73 7.82 -6.24
CA GLU A 95 -5.03 9.17 -5.78
C GLU A 95 -5.17 9.14 -4.26
N ILE A 96 -4.62 10.12 -3.56
CA ILE A 96 -4.80 10.31 -2.13
C ILE A 96 -5.20 11.76 -1.89
N GLU A 97 -6.32 11.94 -1.21
CA GLU A 97 -6.85 13.22 -0.75
C GLU A 97 -6.71 13.29 0.77
N PHE A 98 -6.38 14.47 1.29
CA PHE A 98 -6.37 14.74 2.71
C PHE A 98 -7.26 15.93 3.02
N TYR A 99 -8.13 15.77 4.00
CA TYR A 99 -9.05 16.77 4.50
C TYR A 99 -8.64 17.15 5.94
N PRO A 100 -7.94 18.29 6.12
CA PRO A 100 -7.35 18.67 7.41
C PRO A 100 -8.37 18.80 8.54
N GLU A 101 -9.49 19.47 8.29
CA GLU A 101 -10.53 19.70 9.29
C GLU A 101 -11.12 18.41 9.88
N GLN A 102 -11.20 17.37 9.06
CA GLN A 102 -11.70 16.06 9.46
C GLN A 102 -10.58 15.10 9.87
N THR A 103 -9.33 15.50 9.73
CA THR A 103 -8.16 14.61 9.84
C THR A 103 -8.42 13.29 9.09
N LYS A 104 -8.83 13.41 7.82
CA LYS A 104 -9.29 12.30 7.00
C LYS A 104 -8.48 12.17 5.72
N PHE A 105 -8.06 10.95 5.43
CA PHE A 105 -7.47 10.55 4.15
C PHE A 105 -8.49 9.74 3.35
N VAL A 106 -8.59 10.04 2.06
CA VAL A 106 -9.38 9.27 1.10
C VAL A 106 -8.45 8.79 0.00
N GLY A 107 -8.41 7.50 -0.23
CA GLY A 107 -7.61 6.92 -1.29
C GLY A 107 -8.45 6.24 -2.35
N LEU A 108 -7.99 6.35 -3.59
CA LEU A 108 -8.54 5.68 -4.76
C LEU A 108 -7.41 4.91 -5.44
N ASP A 109 -7.50 3.59 -5.43
CA ASP A 109 -6.65 2.73 -6.26
C ASP A 109 -7.43 2.32 -7.51
N LYS A 110 -6.87 2.59 -8.69
CA LYS A 110 -7.48 2.26 -9.99
C LYS A 110 -6.63 1.22 -10.70
N ILE A 111 -7.26 0.12 -11.09
CA ILE A 111 -6.70 -0.93 -11.92
C ILE A 111 -7.21 -0.68 -13.34
N LEU A 112 -6.37 -0.13 -14.22
CA LEU A 112 -6.74 0.28 -15.56
C LEU A 112 -6.17 -0.71 -16.56
N ARG A 113 -7.03 -1.26 -17.44
CA ARG A 113 -6.65 -2.25 -18.46
C ARG A 113 -7.15 -1.81 -19.83
N LYS A 114 -6.29 -1.91 -20.85
CA LYS A 114 -6.73 -1.68 -22.24
C LYS A 114 -7.66 -2.79 -22.74
N GLU A 115 -7.36 -4.02 -22.33
CA GLU A 115 -8.10 -5.23 -22.72
C GLU A 115 -8.23 -6.17 -21.54
N ILE A 116 -9.35 -6.87 -21.46
CA ILE A 116 -9.61 -7.89 -20.46
C ILE A 116 -9.20 -9.24 -21.05
N ILE A 117 -8.01 -9.71 -20.72
CA ILE A 117 -7.51 -11.02 -21.16
C ILE A 117 -8.04 -12.12 -20.23
N LYS A 118 -8.06 -11.86 -18.93
CA LYS A 118 -8.51 -12.80 -17.89
C LYS A 118 -8.91 -12.03 -16.63
N LYS A 119 -9.62 -12.73 -15.74
CA LYS A 119 -9.77 -12.25 -14.35
C LYS A 119 -8.42 -12.17 -13.68
N ILE A 120 -8.24 -11.16 -12.83
CA ILE A 120 -7.00 -10.97 -12.07
C ILE A 120 -7.34 -10.80 -10.59
N LYS A 121 -6.55 -11.43 -9.74
CA LYS A 121 -6.54 -11.19 -8.30
C LYS A 121 -5.73 -9.95 -7.99
N PHE A 122 -6.19 -9.17 -7.02
CA PHE A 122 -5.44 -8.05 -6.50
C PHE A 122 -5.50 -7.99 -4.97
N ASP A 123 -4.46 -7.43 -4.38
CA ASP A 123 -4.40 -7.06 -2.98
C ASP A 123 -3.91 -5.61 -2.87
N ILE A 124 -4.50 -4.83 -1.95
CA ILE A 124 -3.99 -3.51 -1.58
C ILE A 124 -3.60 -3.60 -0.11
N ARG A 125 -2.34 -3.36 0.20
CA ARG A 125 -1.79 -3.52 1.54
C ARG A 125 -1.48 -2.19 2.19
N PHE A 126 -1.69 -2.15 3.51
CA PHE A 126 -1.38 -1.04 4.40
C PHE A 126 -0.68 -1.61 5.63
N HIS A 127 0.62 -1.37 5.70
CA HIS A 127 1.44 -1.85 6.81
C HIS A 127 1.33 -0.86 7.96
N LEU A 128 1.03 -1.38 9.14
CA LEU A 128 0.91 -0.58 10.35
C LEU A 128 2.23 -0.55 11.12
N ASP A 129 2.43 0.50 11.89
CA ASP A 129 3.54 0.53 12.84
C ASP A 129 3.38 -0.57 13.91
N PRO A 130 4.46 -1.22 14.35
CA PRO A 130 4.39 -2.27 15.37
C PRO A 130 3.76 -1.84 16.70
N SER A 131 3.65 -0.55 16.97
CA SER A 131 3.02 -0.02 18.19
C SER A 131 1.50 0.10 18.11
N THR A 132 0.90 -0.15 16.94
CA THR A 132 -0.55 -0.07 16.76
C THR A 132 -1.25 -1.33 17.23
N LYS A 133 -2.50 -1.19 17.68
CA LYS A 133 -3.43 -2.31 17.90
C LYS A 133 -4.62 -2.16 16.99
N VAL A 134 -5.14 -3.25 16.45
CA VAL A 134 -6.26 -3.23 15.52
C VAL A 134 -7.38 -4.15 15.94
N MET A 135 -8.59 -3.76 15.62
CA MET A 135 -9.81 -4.53 15.80
C MET A 135 -10.70 -4.40 14.57
N LYS A 136 -11.07 -5.54 13.99
CA LYS A 136 -11.95 -5.61 12.84
C LYS A 136 -13.41 -5.51 13.31
N THR A 137 -14.23 -4.74 12.59
CA THR A 137 -15.66 -4.66 12.81
C THR A 137 -16.40 -5.90 12.33
N ILE A 138 -17.58 -6.17 12.89
CA ILE A 138 -18.38 -7.38 12.59
C ILE A 138 -18.78 -7.43 11.11
N ASP A 139 -19.05 -6.28 10.50
CA ASP A 139 -19.45 -6.17 9.08
C ASP A 139 -18.29 -6.37 8.10
N ASN A 140 -17.07 -6.56 8.58
CA ASN A 140 -15.84 -6.69 7.79
C ASN A 140 -15.51 -5.48 6.88
N LYS A 141 -16.15 -4.34 7.08
CA LYS A 141 -15.98 -3.13 6.23
C LYS A 141 -15.13 -2.06 6.88
N SER A 142 -14.77 -2.24 8.15
CA SER A 142 -13.94 -1.29 8.88
C SER A 142 -12.96 -1.99 9.83
N ILE A 143 -11.87 -1.30 10.11
CA ILE A 143 -10.89 -1.68 11.13
C ILE A 143 -10.66 -0.46 12.02
N LEU A 144 -10.81 -0.64 13.31
CA LEU A 144 -10.42 0.33 14.32
C LEU A 144 -8.94 0.14 14.62
N ILE A 145 -8.20 1.24 14.68
CA ILE A 145 -6.76 1.25 14.94
C ILE A 145 -6.52 2.14 16.15
N GLU A 146 -5.92 1.60 17.18
CA GLU A 146 -5.40 2.31 18.32
C GLU A 146 -3.93 2.65 18.09
N LEU A 147 -3.59 3.93 18.16
CA LEU A 147 -2.22 4.43 18.09
C LEU A 147 -1.96 5.28 19.32
N LYS A 148 -1.41 4.67 20.39
CA LYS A 148 -1.20 5.32 21.68
C LYS A 148 -2.54 5.88 22.21
N ASP A 149 -2.68 7.21 22.28
CA ASP A 149 -3.86 7.91 22.81
C ASP A 149 -4.83 8.36 21.69
N GLU A 150 -4.67 7.83 20.49
CA GLU A 150 -5.47 8.18 19.31
C GLU A 150 -6.23 6.99 18.78
N GLY A 151 -7.50 7.21 18.44
CA GLY A 151 -8.32 6.26 17.69
C GLY A 151 -8.38 6.64 16.21
N TRP A 152 -8.25 5.63 15.35
CA TRP A 152 -8.38 5.76 13.92
C TRP A 152 -9.31 4.70 13.37
N LYS A 153 -9.96 5.00 12.25
CA LYS A 153 -10.80 4.04 11.53
C LYS A 153 -10.36 3.96 10.09
N PHE A 154 -10.01 2.76 9.64
CA PHE A 154 -9.86 2.41 8.25
C PHE A 154 -11.15 1.80 7.72
N SER A 155 -11.60 2.16 6.51
CA SER A 155 -12.82 1.60 5.92
C SER A 155 -12.74 1.43 4.40
N CYS A 156 -13.42 0.40 3.89
CA CYS A 156 -13.63 0.15 2.46
C CYS A 156 -15.04 -0.40 2.26
N LYS A 157 -15.91 0.33 1.52
CA LYS A 157 -17.32 -0.07 1.39
C LYS A 157 -17.53 -1.28 0.48
N ASN A 158 -16.78 -1.34 -0.63
CA ASN A 158 -17.05 -2.28 -1.71
C ASN A 158 -16.34 -3.62 -1.60
N TYR A 159 -15.35 -3.71 -0.71
CA TYR A 159 -14.54 -4.91 -0.50
C TYR A 159 -14.42 -5.24 0.98
N ASP A 160 -14.22 -6.51 1.27
CA ASP A 160 -13.90 -6.94 2.63
C ASP A 160 -12.46 -6.55 2.96
N ILE A 161 -12.29 -6.12 4.20
CA ILE A 161 -10.99 -5.76 4.75
C ILE A 161 -10.54 -6.90 5.66
N ASN A 162 -9.28 -7.25 5.57
CA ASN A 162 -8.67 -8.28 6.39
C ASN A 162 -7.45 -7.75 7.14
N ILE A 163 -7.08 -8.45 8.20
CA ILE A 163 -5.87 -8.20 8.98
C ILE A 163 -4.99 -9.43 8.85
N ASP A 164 -3.71 -9.24 8.65
CA ASP A 164 -2.70 -10.28 8.58
C ASP A 164 -1.46 -9.86 9.39
N ASN A 165 -0.72 -10.83 9.90
CA ASN A 165 0.54 -10.58 10.56
C ASN A 165 1.63 -10.37 9.52
N GLY A 166 2.49 -9.40 9.76
CA GLY A 166 3.59 -9.03 8.88
C GLY A 166 4.89 -8.83 9.63
N LEU A 167 5.88 -8.38 8.88
CA LEU A 167 7.22 -8.12 9.40
C LEU A 167 7.58 -6.65 9.21
N TYR A 168 7.98 -6.00 10.28
CA TYR A 168 8.57 -4.67 10.26
C TYR A 168 10.11 -4.79 10.34
N LEU A 169 10.77 -4.36 9.29
CA LEU A 169 12.22 -4.48 9.08
C LEU A 169 12.98 -3.17 9.33
N GLY A 170 12.32 -2.16 9.91
CA GLY A 170 12.89 -0.83 10.13
C GLY A 170 13.92 -0.73 11.25
N ASN A 171 14.18 -1.81 11.99
CA ASN A 171 15.18 -1.86 13.05
C ASN A 171 16.51 -2.42 12.53
N LYS A 172 17.64 -1.82 12.93
CA LYS A 172 18.96 -2.38 12.64
C LYS A 172 19.06 -3.81 13.20
N ASN A 173 19.35 -4.77 12.32
CA ASN A 173 19.66 -6.18 12.64
C ASN A 173 18.55 -6.98 13.31
N SER A 174 17.31 -6.47 13.38
CA SER A 174 16.17 -7.20 13.92
C SER A 174 14.90 -6.87 13.15
N TYR A 175 13.94 -7.77 13.22
CA TYR A 175 12.58 -7.49 12.76
C TYR A 175 11.64 -7.50 13.96
N LYS A 176 10.53 -6.82 13.82
CA LYS A 176 9.38 -6.89 14.73
C LYS A 176 8.18 -7.44 13.96
N GLU A 177 7.29 -8.09 14.66
CA GLU A 177 5.98 -8.37 14.12
C GLU A 177 5.17 -7.07 14.05
N ASN A 178 4.40 -6.93 12.99
CA ASN A 178 3.42 -5.87 12.84
C ASN A 178 2.14 -6.45 12.24
N GLN A 179 1.11 -5.64 12.14
CA GLN A 179 -0.13 -6.01 11.48
C GLN A 179 -0.29 -5.23 10.18
N ASN A 180 -0.91 -5.89 9.21
CA ASN A 180 -1.22 -5.31 7.92
C ASN A 180 -2.72 -5.34 7.72
N ILE A 181 -3.27 -4.21 7.27
CA ILE A 181 -4.61 -4.17 6.71
C ILE A 181 -4.49 -4.48 5.23
N PHE A 182 -5.36 -5.31 4.70
CA PHE A 182 -5.41 -5.52 3.27
C PHE A 182 -6.83 -5.68 2.74
N ILE A 183 -7.03 -5.16 1.53
CA ILE A 183 -8.21 -5.31 0.72
C ILE A 183 -7.87 -6.31 -0.37
N THR A 184 -8.65 -7.38 -0.50
CA THR A 184 -8.45 -8.38 -1.55
C THR A 184 -9.66 -8.45 -2.47
N GLY A 185 -9.43 -8.73 -3.74
CA GLY A 185 -10.49 -8.88 -4.72
C GLY A 185 -10.04 -9.56 -5.99
N ILE A 186 -11.04 -9.91 -6.80
CA ILE A 186 -10.86 -10.41 -8.16
C ILE A 186 -11.64 -9.48 -9.08
N THR A 187 -11.02 -9.03 -10.15
CA THR A 187 -11.71 -8.19 -11.14
C THR A 187 -11.58 -8.74 -12.56
N ASP A 188 -12.67 -8.64 -13.29
CA ASP A 188 -12.77 -8.86 -14.74
C ASP A 188 -13.19 -7.59 -15.49
N LYS A 189 -13.18 -6.45 -14.81
CA LYS A 189 -13.53 -5.16 -15.41
C LYS A 189 -12.32 -4.53 -16.12
N GLN A 190 -12.62 -3.66 -17.07
CA GLN A 190 -11.61 -2.83 -17.73
C GLN A 190 -11.01 -1.82 -16.75
N ASP A 191 -11.88 -1.16 -16.00
CA ASP A 191 -11.52 -0.21 -14.96
C ASP A 191 -12.13 -0.66 -13.62
N GLU A 192 -11.29 -0.99 -12.65
CA GLU A 192 -11.70 -1.26 -11.29
C GLU A 192 -11.23 -0.15 -10.38
N ILE A 193 -12.14 0.40 -9.58
CA ILE A 193 -11.85 1.50 -8.65
C ILE A 193 -12.14 1.03 -7.24
N ILE A 194 -11.11 1.06 -6.41
CA ILE A 194 -11.18 0.68 -5.01
C ILE A 194 -11.01 1.96 -4.17
N ARG A 195 -12.07 2.36 -3.46
CA ARG A 195 -12.07 3.51 -2.57
C ARG A 195 -11.92 3.06 -1.12
N TRP A 196 -10.97 3.65 -0.42
CA TRP A 196 -10.75 3.44 1.00
C TRP A 196 -10.60 4.77 1.74
N GLU A 197 -10.84 4.77 3.04
CA GLU A 197 -10.76 5.95 3.87
C GLU A 197 -10.03 5.63 5.19
N ILE A 198 -9.28 6.60 5.68
CA ILE A 198 -8.67 6.59 7.01
C ILE A 198 -9.05 7.89 7.70
N ILE A 199 -9.72 7.79 8.84
CA ILE A 199 -10.19 8.96 9.59
C ILE A 199 -9.80 8.83 11.06
N LYS A 200 -9.40 9.95 11.66
CA LYS A 200 -9.19 10.05 13.10
C LYS A 200 -10.54 10.13 13.82
N LEU A 201 -10.69 9.40 14.93
CA LEU A 201 -11.91 9.36 15.77
C LEU A 201 -11.85 10.37 16.89
#